data_69dc7e35ffd0595545fbb3542d009d3e
#
_entry.id   69dc7e35ffd0595545fbb3542d009d3e
#
_cell.length_a   1.000
_cell.length_b   1.000
_cell.length_c   1.000
_cell.angle_alpha   90.00
_cell.angle_beta   90.00
_cell.angle_gamma   90.00
#
_symmetry.space_group_name_H-M   'P 1'
#
loop_
_entity.id
_entity.type
_entity.pdbx_description
1 polymer ?
#
loop_
_entity_poly.entity_id
_entity_poly.type
_entity_poly.pdbx_seq_one_letter_code
_entity_poly.pdbx_strand_id
1 'polypeptide(L)'
;MINHVYQLISPRVISIRFEDIQFADKVLVRPEYLALCHADQRYYQGLRDTKTLKKKLPMALIHECCGRVVFDPSGKIACGQKVVLVPNVPGKRSAVIFENYAQGSVFRSSGYDGFMQELISLD
;
A
#
# COMPACT_ATOMS: atom_id res chain seq x y z
N MET A 1 2.33 15.50 -8.67
CA MET A 1 1.53 15.63 -7.43
C MET A 1 2.30 15.01 -6.27
N ILE A 2 2.47 15.73 -5.19
CA ILE A 2 3.25 15.26 -4.03
C ILE A 2 2.36 14.36 -3.16
N ASN A 3 2.84 13.16 -2.90
CA ASN A 3 2.23 12.21 -1.98
C ASN A 3 3.03 12.14 -0.68
N HIS A 4 2.35 12.03 0.43
CA HIS A 4 2.97 11.78 1.73
C HIS A 4 2.81 10.32 2.09
N VAL A 5 3.92 9.62 2.25
CA VAL A 5 3.97 8.22 2.65
C VAL A 5 4.49 8.14 4.08
N TYR A 6 3.69 7.61 4.98
CA TYR A 6 4.04 7.47 6.39
C TYR A 6 4.67 6.12 6.61
N GLN A 7 5.99 6.08 6.75
CA GLN A 7 6.75 4.84 6.87
C GLN A 7 7.20 4.57 8.29
N LEU A 8 7.04 3.33 8.73
CA LEU A 8 7.75 2.83 9.89
C LEU A 8 9.20 2.59 9.48
N ILE A 9 10.13 3.33 10.08
CA ILE A 9 11.55 3.21 9.77
C ILE A 9 12.31 2.33 10.76
N SER A 10 11.81 2.26 11.98
CA SER A 10 12.25 1.37 13.03
C SER A 10 11.11 1.22 14.03
N PRO A 11 11.15 0.26 14.97
CA PRO A 11 10.07 0.09 15.94
C PRO A 11 9.69 1.42 16.62
N ARG A 12 8.40 1.75 16.58
CA ARG A 12 7.80 2.95 17.18
C ARG A 12 8.23 4.28 16.56
N VAL A 13 8.96 4.27 15.44
CA VAL A 13 9.42 5.50 14.76
C VAL A 13 8.81 5.56 13.38
N ILE A 14 7.95 6.54 13.17
CA ILE A 14 7.32 6.82 11.88
C ILE A 14 7.92 8.10 11.31
N SER A 15 8.27 8.06 10.02
CA SER A 15 8.76 9.20 9.26
C SER A 15 7.91 9.42 8.02
N ILE A 16 7.86 10.64 7.55
CA ILE A 16 7.14 10.98 6.32
C ILE A 16 8.13 11.00 5.17
N ARG A 17 7.83 10.22 4.14
CA ARG A 17 8.54 10.27 2.86
C ARG A 17 7.68 11.02 1.86
N PHE A 18 8.27 11.95 1.16
CA PHE A 18 7.62 12.67 0.06
C PHE A 18 7.91 11.97 -1.25
N GLU A 19 6.89 11.83 -2.06
CA GLU A 19 6.96 11.15 -3.35
C GLU A 19 6.21 11.98 -4.40
N ASP A 20 6.82 12.19 -5.56
CA ASP A 20 6.13 12.80 -6.68
C ASP A 20 5.46 11.73 -7.52
N ILE A 21 4.13 11.64 -7.41
CA ILE A 21 3.35 10.66 -8.17
C ILE A 21 3.15 11.15 -9.59
N GLN A 22 3.60 10.33 -10.54
CA GLN A 22 3.22 10.45 -11.95
C GLN A 22 1.95 9.64 -12.16
N PHE A 23 0.88 10.30 -12.60
CA PHE A 23 -0.44 9.68 -12.63
C PHE A 23 -1.04 9.51 -14.03
N ALA A 24 -0.22 9.64 -15.07
CA ALA A 24 -0.72 9.59 -16.45
C ALA A 24 -1.37 8.25 -16.83
N ASP A 25 -0.91 7.15 -16.24
CA ASP A 25 -1.31 5.78 -16.59
C ASP A 25 -1.78 4.96 -15.38
N LYS A 26 -1.98 5.59 -14.22
CA LYS A 26 -2.30 4.89 -12.98
C LYS A 26 -3.59 5.37 -12.37
N VAL A 27 -4.31 4.46 -11.75
CA VAL A 27 -5.48 4.81 -10.93
C VAL A 27 -5.00 5.38 -9.61
N LEU A 28 -5.52 6.53 -9.22
CA LEU A 28 -5.23 7.16 -7.94
C LEU A 28 -6.42 7.04 -7.02
N VAL A 29 -6.16 6.59 -5.80
CA VAL A 29 -7.18 6.45 -4.75
C VAL A 29 -6.73 7.22 -3.52
N ARG A 30 -7.65 7.98 -2.94
CA ARG A 30 -7.47 8.65 -1.65
C ARG A 30 -8.07 7.77 -0.56
N PRO A 31 -7.28 7.26 0.38
CA PRO A 31 -7.80 6.52 1.53
C PRO A 31 -8.75 7.36 2.35
N GLU A 32 -9.87 6.77 2.75
CA GLU A 32 -10.80 7.36 3.73
C GLU A 32 -10.73 6.61 5.06
N TYR A 33 -10.66 5.28 5.00
CA TYR A 33 -10.59 4.42 6.18
C TYR A 33 -9.45 3.44 6.04
N LEU A 34 -8.64 3.38 7.07
CA LEU A 34 -7.53 2.45 7.21
C LEU A 34 -7.75 1.63 8.47
N ALA A 35 -7.56 0.32 8.39
CA ALA A 35 -7.70 -0.56 9.54
C ALA A 35 -6.34 -1.12 9.96
N LEU A 36 -6.02 -0.94 11.24
CA LEU A 36 -4.85 -1.54 11.85
C LEU A 36 -5.14 -3.00 12.18
N CYS A 37 -4.29 -3.89 11.73
CA CYS A 37 -4.37 -5.30 12.07
C CYS A 37 -3.30 -5.68 13.10
N HIS A 38 -3.36 -6.91 13.58
CA HIS A 38 -2.38 -7.42 14.54
C HIS A 38 -0.94 -7.43 13.97
N ALA A 39 -0.79 -7.69 12.68
CA ALA A 39 0.51 -7.65 12.03
C ALA A 39 1.15 -6.26 12.05
N ASP A 40 0.35 -5.20 11.82
CA ASP A 40 0.82 -3.81 11.91
C ASP A 40 1.32 -3.49 13.30
N GLN A 41 0.59 -3.91 14.32
CA GLN A 41 0.97 -3.71 15.73
C GLN A 41 2.29 -4.42 16.05
N ARG A 42 2.49 -5.62 15.55
CA ARG A 42 3.72 -6.39 15.77
C ARG A 42 4.93 -5.72 15.12
N TYR A 43 4.80 -5.19 13.90
CA TYR A 43 5.86 -4.41 13.29
C TYR A 43 6.15 -3.14 14.06
N TYR A 44 5.11 -2.40 14.41
CA TYR A 44 5.26 -1.14 15.14
C TYR A 44 5.95 -1.33 16.50
N GLN A 45 5.58 -2.36 17.24
CA GLN A 45 6.15 -2.68 18.55
C GLN A 45 7.52 -3.35 18.48
N GLY A 46 7.96 -3.75 17.30
CA GLY A 46 9.23 -4.46 17.13
C GLY A 46 9.20 -5.91 17.59
N LEU A 47 8.03 -6.56 17.57
CA LEU A 47 7.85 -7.96 18.00
C LEU A 47 8.13 -8.97 16.88
N ARG A 48 8.85 -8.57 15.86
CA ARG A 48 9.42 -9.43 14.83
C ARG A 48 10.90 -9.61 15.11
N ASP A 49 11.51 -10.69 14.59
CA ASP A 49 12.96 -10.84 14.71
C ASP A 49 13.71 -9.71 13.99
N THR A 50 14.92 -9.42 14.48
CA THR A 50 15.73 -8.32 13.96
C THR A 50 16.03 -8.43 12.47
N LYS A 51 16.26 -9.67 11.99
CA LYS A 51 16.53 -9.93 10.57
C LYS A 51 15.33 -9.58 9.69
N THR A 52 14.12 -9.96 10.10
CA THR A 52 12.88 -9.63 9.40
C THR A 52 12.66 -8.12 9.38
N LEU A 53 12.87 -7.43 10.49
CA LEU A 53 12.71 -5.97 10.56
C LEU A 53 13.69 -5.27 9.61
N LYS A 54 14.96 -5.66 9.61
CA LYS A 54 15.97 -5.08 8.70
C LYS A 54 15.62 -5.30 7.23
N LYS A 55 15.03 -6.44 6.91
CA LYS A 55 14.66 -6.78 5.52
C LYS A 55 13.45 -6.01 5.05
N LYS A 56 12.47 -5.76 5.92
CA LYS A 56 11.16 -5.23 5.53
C LYS A 56 10.98 -3.73 5.76
N LEU A 57 11.69 -3.15 6.73
CA LEU A 57 11.63 -1.71 6.99
C LEU A 57 12.70 -0.96 6.18
N PRO A 58 12.47 0.30 5.78
CA PRO A 58 11.26 1.09 6.05
C PRO A 58 10.09 0.68 5.15
N MET A 59 8.87 0.78 5.66
CA MET A 59 7.66 0.59 4.87
C MET A 59 6.46 1.30 5.53
N ALA A 60 5.50 1.74 4.71
CA ALA A 60 4.20 2.12 5.22
C ALA A 60 3.45 0.87 5.69
N LEU A 61 2.80 0.97 6.85
CA LEU A 61 1.97 -0.11 7.38
C LEU A 61 0.60 -0.12 6.70
N ILE A 62 -0.27 -1.00 7.15
CA ILE A 62 -1.68 -1.13 6.80
C ILE A 62 -1.90 -1.74 5.42
N HIS A 63 -2.65 -2.84 5.41
CA HIS A 63 -3.03 -3.55 4.19
C HIS A 63 -4.56 -3.62 4.01
N GLU A 64 -5.32 -2.93 4.86
CA GLU A 64 -6.79 -2.85 4.77
C GLU A 64 -7.19 -1.39 4.58
N CYS A 65 -7.78 -1.10 3.43
CA CYS A 65 -8.09 0.26 3.04
C CYS A 65 -9.37 0.32 2.22
N CYS A 66 -10.20 1.28 2.54
CA CYS A 66 -11.26 1.72 1.66
C CYS A 66 -11.09 3.21 1.38
N GLY A 67 -11.39 3.62 0.17
CA GLY A 67 -11.15 5.00 -0.23
C GLY A 67 -12.01 5.42 -1.40
N ARG A 68 -11.67 6.56 -1.99
CA ARG A 68 -12.33 7.10 -3.17
C ARG A 68 -11.36 7.28 -4.31
N VAL A 69 -11.83 6.94 -5.50
CA VAL A 69 -11.05 7.17 -6.72
C VAL A 69 -10.94 8.68 -6.95
N VAL A 70 -9.70 9.13 -7.13
CA VAL A 70 -9.39 10.52 -7.50
C VAL A 70 -9.25 10.65 -9.01
N PHE A 71 -8.64 9.65 -9.64
CA PHE A 71 -8.37 9.63 -11.07
C PHE A 71 -8.27 8.20 -11.59
N ASP A 72 -8.92 7.94 -12.72
CA ASP A 72 -8.75 6.69 -13.47
C ASP A 72 -8.56 7.03 -14.95
N PRO A 73 -7.35 6.83 -15.49
CA PRO A 73 -7.05 7.15 -16.89
C PRO A 73 -7.86 6.32 -17.87
N SER A 74 -8.32 5.13 -17.49
CA SER A 74 -9.16 4.27 -18.34
C SER A 74 -10.61 4.75 -18.41
N GLY A 75 -11.04 5.61 -17.48
CA GLY A 75 -12.41 6.09 -17.38
C GLY A 75 -13.42 5.04 -16.94
N LYS A 76 -12.97 3.85 -16.51
CA LYS A 76 -13.87 2.77 -16.10
C LYS A 76 -14.49 3.01 -14.72
N ILE A 77 -13.77 3.72 -13.85
CA ILE A 77 -14.20 4.01 -12.49
C ILE A 77 -14.37 5.51 -12.35
N ALA A 78 -15.55 5.94 -11.93
CA ALA A 78 -15.84 7.36 -11.80
C ALA A 78 -15.05 8.00 -10.65
N CYS A 79 -14.61 9.25 -10.84
CA CYS A 79 -14.04 10.05 -9.77
C CYS A 79 -15.03 10.17 -8.60
N GLY A 80 -14.55 9.93 -7.38
CA GLY A 80 -15.38 9.92 -6.18
C GLY A 80 -16.02 8.58 -5.83
N GLN A 81 -15.92 7.58 -6.70
CA GLN A 81 -16.45 6.25 -6.42
C GLN A 81 -15.71 5.60 -5.26
N LYS A 82 -16.47 5.02 -4.32
CA LYS A 82 -15.91 4.22 -3.22
C LYS A 82 -15.35 2.91 -3.73
N VAL A 83 -14.18 2.56 -3.21
CA VAL A 83 -13.49 1.30 -3.55
C VAL A 83 -12.84 0.70 -2.32
N VAL A 84 -12.73 -0.61 -2.32
CA VAL A 84 -11.90 -1.36 -1.37
C VAL A 84 -10.64 -1.77 -2.10
N LEU A 85 -9.48 -1.57 -1.49
CA LEU A 85 -8.21 -1.87 -2.11
C LEU A 85 -7.71 -3.26 -1.73
N VAL A 86 -7.23 -4.00 -2.72
CA VAL A 86 -6.62 -5.31 -2.53
C VAL A 86 -5.13 -5.11 -2.26
N PRO A 87 -4.58 -5.67 -1.15
CA PRO A 87 -3.18 -5.44 -0.78
C PRO A 87 -2.18 -6.22 -1.63
N ASN A 88 -2.62 -7.22 -2.38
CA ASN A 88 -1.74 -7.99 -3.24
C ASN A 88 -1.42 -7.21 -4.53
N VAL A 89 -0.13 -7.08 -4.83
CA VAL A 89 0.35 -6.52 -6.10
C VAL A 89 0.95 -7.67 -6.90
N PRO A 90 0.23 -8.20 -7.90
CA PRO A 90 0.69 -9.37 -8.64
C PRO A 90 1.94 -9.05 -9.47
N GLY A 91 2.92 -9.96 -9.46
CA GLY A 91 4.08 -9.86 -10.34
C GLY A 91 3.73 -10.16 -11.78
N LYS A 92 2.66 -10.92 -12.01
CA LYS A 92 2.11 -11.24 -13.32
C LYS A 92 0.59 -11.14 -13.23
N ARG A 93 0.00 -10.36 -14.13
CA ARG A 93 -1.47 -10.26 -14.20
C ARG A 93 -2.07 -11.52 -14.80
N SER A 94 -3.13 -12.00 -14.16
CA SER A 94 -3.89 -13.16 -14.62
C SER A 94 -5.36 -13.03 -14.21
N ALA A 95 -6.24 -13.60 -15.01
CA ALA A 95 -7.65 -13.75 -14.66
C ALA A 95 -7.86 -14.83 -13.58
N VAL A 96 -6.88 -15.68 -13.33
CA VAL A 96 -6.92 -16.75 -12.33
C VAL A 96 -6.27 -16.25 -11.04
N ILE A 97 -7.05 -16.21 -9.96
CA ILE A 97 -6.64 -15.57 -8.69
C ILE A 97 -5.33 -16.14 -8.15
N PHE A 98 -5.11 -17.45 -8.19
CA PHE A 98 -3.89 -18.04 -7.63
C PHE A 98 -2.62 -17.61 -8.37
N GLU A 99 -2.71 -17.25 -9.64
CA GLU A 99 -1.55 -16.74 -10.40
C GLU A 99 -1.15 -15.35 -9.95
N ASN A 100 -2.05 -14.59 -9.32
CA ASN A 100 -1.74 -13.29 -8.72
C ASN A 100 -0.81 -13.41 -7.51
N TYR A 101 -0.60 -14.62 -6.99
CA TYR A 101 0.34 -14.92 -5.92
C TYR A 101 1.61 -15.61 -6.42
N ALA A 102 1.83 -15.62 -7.74
CA ALA A 102 3.02 -16.19 -8.34
C ALA A 102 4.30 -15.46 -7.93
N GLN A 103 5.43 -16.08 -8.24
CA GLN A 103 6.74 -15.48 -7.96
C GLN A 103 6.85 -14.07 -8.54
N GLY A 104 7.39 -13.13 -7.75
CA GLY A 104 7.49 -11.72 -8.11
C GLY A 104 6.31 -10.88 -7.65
N SER A 105 5.24 -11.50 -7.14
CA SER A 105 4.16 -10.77 -6.49
C SER A 105 4.63 -10.20 -5.15
N VAL A 106 4.12 -9.03 -4.78
CA VAL A 106 4.40 -8.41 -3.50
C VAL A 106 3.10 -8.18 -2.74
N PHE A 107 3.21 -8.11 -1.42
CA PHE A 107 2.07 -7.86 -0.55
C PHE A 107 2.30 -6.55 0.21
N ARG A 108 1.34 -5.63 0.14
CA ARG A 108 1.45 -4.35 0.83
C ARG A 108 1.54 -4.55 2.34
N SER A 109 2.37 -3.75 2.99
CA SER A 109 2.74 -3.83 4.41
C SER A 109 3.50 -5.11 4.78
N SER A 110 4.17 -5.73 3.82
CA SER A 110 5.08 -6.85 4.06
C SER A 110 6.35 -6.69 3.21
N GLY A 111 7.17 -5.67 3.52
CA GLY A 111 8.36 -5.31 2.76
C GLY A 111 8.07 -4.44 1.53
N TYR A 112 6.85 -4.01 1.35
CA TYR A 112 6.37 -3.09 0.32
C TYR A 112 5.40 -2.10 0.99
N ASP A 113 5.41 -0.85 0.56
CA ASP A 113 4.58 0.18 1.19
C ASP A 113 3.09 -0.21 1.20
N GLY A 114 2.52 -0.22 2.39
CA GLY A 114 1.08 -0.39 2.61
C GLY A 114 0.30 0.87 2.29
N PHE A 115 -0.91 0.93 2.82
CA PHE A 115 -1.85 2.00 2.50
C PHE A 115 -1.76 3.23 3.42
N MET A 116 -0.80 3.27 4.34
CA MET A 116 -0.61 4.43 5.24
C MET A 116 0.07 5.58 4.50
N GLN A 117 -0.67 6.16 3.57
CA GLN A 117 -0.24 7.28 2.72
C GLN A 117 -1.45 8.08 2.27
N GLU A 118 -1.24 9.30 1.78
CA GLU A 118 -2.35 10.18 1.39
C GLU A 118 -2.99 9.79 0.06
N LEU A 119 -2.19 9.28 -0.87
CA LEU A 119 -2.64 8.79 -2.17
C LEU A 119 -2.06 7.42 -2.45
N ILE A 120 -2.88 6.54 -2.99
CA ILE A 120 -2.45 5.22 -3.45
C ILE A 120 -2.48 5.20 -4.97
N SER A 121 -1.35 4.84 -5.56
CA SER A 121 -1.22 4.64 -7.01
C SER A 121 -1.36 3.15 -7.32
N LEU A 122 -2.25 2.81 -8.24
CA LEU A 122 -2.53 1.43 -8.64
C LEU A 122 -2.34 1.28 -10.15
N ASP A 123 -1.82 0.15 -10.56
CA ASP A 123 -1.66 -0.22 -11.97
C ASP A 123 -2.98 -0.71 -12.60
#